data_deb7bd896dfea2f7f2af21bdcbae2f8e
#
_entry.id   deb7bd896dfea2f7f2af21bdcbae2f8e
#
_cell.length_a   1.000
_cell.length_b   1.000
_cell.length_c   1.000
_cell.angle_alpha   90.00
_cell.angle_beta   90.00
_cell.angle_gamma   90.00
#
_symmetry.space_group_name_H-M   'P 1'
#
loop_
_entity.id
_entity.type
_entity.pdbx_description
1 polymer ?
#
loop_
_entity_poly.entity_id
_entity_poly.type
_entity_poly.pdbx_seq_one_letter_code
_entity_poly.pdbx_strand_id
1 'polypeptide(L)'
;MTRRLNPPANYTTPPFPSLNVHTLFDATPDKRYTLFFIGDVWRFTVIWTLITFALFHLGAVSIAMFTHGSRKKSSWKYLWMTPIIYLVVAGLEALLSGTITGVMLGAVYQAGYYEMNTWIPCTWGFINVLTLIISSFSIQGGL
;
A
#
# COMPACT_ATOMS: atom_id res chain seq x y z
N MET A 1 -30.91 -3.81 -18.82
CA MET A 1 -30.96 -3.23 -17.46
C MET A 1 -29.52 -2.93 -17.03
N THR A 2 -29.10 -1.68 -17.11
CA THR A 2 -27.77 -1.24 -16.67
C THR A 2 -27.75 -1.22 -15.14
N ARG A 3 -27.13 -2.22 -14.54
CA ARG A 3 -26.88 -2.29 -13.09
C ARG A 3 -25.89 -1.19 -12.74
N ARG A 4 -26.37 -0.02 -12.34
CA ARG A 4 -25.50 1.02 -11.78
C ARG A 4 -25.17 0.60 -10.34
N LEU A 5 -23.89 0.64 -9.99
CA LEU A 5 -23.45 0.62 -8.58
C LEU A 5 -23.98 1.91 -7.95
N ASN A 6 -25.14 1.85 -7.37
CA ASN A 6 -25.63 2.94 -6.55
C ASN A 6 -25.21 2.63 -5.10
N PRO A 7 -24.35 3.46 -4.51
CA PRO A 7 -24.09 3.36 -3.08
C PRO A 7 -25.41 3.50 -2.32
N PRO A 8 -25.57 2.87 -1.15
CA PRO A 8 -26.74 3.05 -0.30
C PRO A 8 -26.98 4.54 -0.03
N ALA A 9 -28.24 4.95 0.13
CA ALA A 9 -28.60 6.36 0.34
C ALA A 9 -27.85 7.04 1.52
N ASN A 10 -27.40 6.23 2.50
CA ASN A 10 -26.65 6.69 3.68
C ASN A 10 -25.17 6.25 3.63
N TYR A 11 -24.60 6.06 2.43
CA TYR A 11 -23.20 5.65 2.32
C TYR A 11 -22.27 6.81 2.73
N THR A 12 -21.40 6.51 3.68
CA THR A 12 -20.26 7.34 4.05
C THR A 12 -18.99 6.54 3.82
N THR A 13 -17.98 7.17 3.21
CA THR A 13 -16.67 6.54 3.01
C THR A 13 -16.12 6.09 4.36
N PRO A 14 -15.71 4.82 4.51
CA PRO A 14 -15.16 4.33 5.76
C PRO A 14 -13.90 5.13 6.17
N PRO A 15 -13.71 5.43 7.46
CA PRO A 15 -12.48 6.07 7.93
C PRO A 15 -11.32 5.08 7.77
N PHE A 16 -10.15 5.58 7.35
CA PHE A 16 -8.93 4.76 7.28
C PHE A 16 -8.47 4.38 8.70
N PRO A 17 -8.01 3.14 8.97
CA PRO A 17 -7.75 2.01 8.06
C PRO A 17 -8.92 1.06 7.81
N SER A 18 -9.99 1.13 8.58
CA SER A 18 -11.25 0.37 8.49
C SER A 18 -11.12 -1.09 8.00
N LEU A 19 -10.13 -1.81 8.51
CA LEU A 19 -9.98 -3.23 8.21
C LEU A 19 -11.03 -4.02 9.02
N ASN A 20 -11.92 -4.69 8.31
CA ASN A 20 -12.94 -5.50 8.91
C ASN A 20 -12.34 -6.81 9.43
N VAL A 21 -12.07 -6.88 10.73
CA VAL A 21 -11.56 -8.09 11.39
C VAL A 21 -12.70 -8.94 11.97
N HIS A 22 -13.83 -8.32 12.33
CA HIS A 22 -14.92 -8.99 13.04
C HIS A 22 -15.82 -9.82 12.12
N THR A 23 -16.09 -9.36 10.89
CA THR A 23 -17.01 -10.02 9.95
C THR A 23 -16.28 -10.62 8.74
N LEU A 24 -14.98 -10.91 8.87
CA LEU A 24 -14.18 -11.49 7.78
C LEU A 24 -14.72 -12.86 7.36
N PHE A 25 -15.32 -13.60 8.29
CA PHE A 25 -15.85 -14.94 8.08
C PHE A 25 -17.38 -14.98 7.98
N ASP A 26 -18.05 -13.83 8.04
CA ASP A 26 -19.50 -13.78 7.92
C ASP A 26 -19.92 -13.84 6.44
N ALA A 27 -20.95 -14.62 6.15
CA ALA A 27 -21.46 -14.80 4.79
C ALA A 27 -22.09 -13.52 4.20
N THR A 28 -22.43 -12.52 5.03
CA THR A 28 -23.00 -11.24 4.60
C THR A 28 -21.94 -10.14 4.68
N PRO A 29 -21.49 -9.59 3.53
CA PRO A 29 -20.51 -8.48 3.54
C PRO A 29 -21.12 -7.23 4.20
N ASP A 30 -20.46 -6.73 5.24
CA ASP A 30 -20.85 -5.49 5.89
C ASP A 30 -20.52 -4.29 4.98
N LYS A 31 -21.54 -3.59 4.51
CA LYS A 31 -21.43 -2.44 3.60
C LYS A 31 -20.67 -1.26 4.20
N ARG A 32 -20.46 -1.23 5.52
CA ARG A 32 -19.65 -0.21 6.20
C ARG A 32 -18.16 -0.29 5.88
N TYR A 33 -17.69 -1.43 5.38
CA TYR A 33 -16.29 -1.69 5.04
C TYR A 33 -16.08 -1.83 3.53
N THR A 34 -16.93 -1.18 2.74
CA THR A 34 -16.96 -1.30 1.28
C THR A 34 -16.63 0.03 0.64
N LEU A 35 -15.78 0.01 -0.39
CA LEU A 35 -15.41 1.17 -1.19
C LEU A 35 -16.18 1.14 -2.52
N PHE A 36 -16.85 2.25 -2.86
CA PHE A 36 -17.67 2.36 -4.07
C PHE A 36 -17.05 3.31 -5.11
N PHE A 37 -16.29 4.31 -4.69
CA PHE A 37 -15.76 5.33 -5.58
C PHE A 37 -14.30 5.10 -5.91
N ILE A 38 -13.90 5.35 -7.18
CA ILE A 38 -12.51 5.24 -7.62
C ILE A 38 -11.57 6.07 -6.73
N GLY A 39 -11.98 7.27 -6.35
CA GLY A 39 -11.18 8.15 -5.50
C GLY A 39 -10.88 7.55 -4.12
N ASP A 40 -11.84 6.84 -3.54
CA ASP A 40 -11.66 6.17 -2.24
C ASP A 40 -10.75 4.95 -2.39
N VAL A 41 -10.95 4.14 -3.43
CA VAL A 41 -10.08 3.00 -3.76
C VAL A 41 -8.65 3.46 -3.98
N TRP A 42 -8.45 4.50 -4.78
CA TRP A 42 -7.13 5.09 -5.05
C TRP A 42 -6.46 5.56 -3.76
N ARG A 43 -7.18 6.35 -2.95
CA ARG A 43 -6.66 6.90 -1.69
C ARG A 43 -6.25 5.81 -0.72
N PHE A 44 -7.09 4.78 -0.52
CA PHE A 44 -6.78 3.64 0.34
C PHE A 44 -5.56 2.86 -0.17
N THR A 45 -5.49 2.61 -1.48
CA THR A 45 -4.37 1.87 -2.07
C THR A 45 -3.06 2.65 -1.93
N VAL A 46 -3.06 3.96 -2.20
CA VAL A 46 -1.86 4.81 -2.05
C VAL A 46 -1.39 4.83 -0.59
N ILE A 47 -2.30 5.02 0.37
CA ILE A 47 -1.93 5.08 1.79
C ILE A 47 -1.37 3.74 2.26
N TRP A 48 -1.99 2.60 1.90
CA TRP A 48 -1.47 1.30 2.25
C TRP A 48 -0.12 1.02 1.60
N THR A 49 0.07 1.41 0.35
CA THR A 49 1.36 1.28 -0.35
C THR A 49 2.43 2.13 0.35
N LEU A 50 2.13 3.37 0.73
CA LEU A 50 3.05 4.22 1.48
C LEU A 50 3.47 3.58 2.82
N ILE A 51 2.52 3.03 3.57
CA ILE A 51 2.79 2.37 4.86
C ILE A 51 3.69 1.14 4.65
N THR A 52 3.36 0.28 3.69
CA THR A 52 4.13 -0.95 3.43
C THR A 52 5.54 -0.63 2.94
N PHE A 53 5.70 0.31 2.00
CA PHE A 53 7.02 0.75 1.53
C PHE A 53 7.85 1.36 2.66
N ALA A 54 7.27 2.23 3.48
CA ALA A 54 7.96 2.82 4.63
C ALA A 54 8.42 1.74 5.61
N LEU A 55 7.59 0.75 5.93
CA LEU A 55 7.95 -0.35 6.84
C LEU A 55 9.14 -1.17 6.30
N PHE A 56 9.10 -1.57 5.02
CA PHE A 56 10.17 -2.38 4.43
C PHE A 56 11.47 -1.61 4.28
N HIS A 57 11.42 -0.33 3.85
CA HIS A 57 12.61 0.50 3.72
C HIS A 57 13.23 0.85 5.08
N LEU A 58 12.42 1.20 6.07
CA LEU A 58 12.91 1.42 7.44
C LEU A 58 13.48 0.14 8.06
N GLY A 59 12.85 -1.01 7.79
CA GLY A 59 13.39 -2.32 8.20
C GLY A 59 14.76 -2.58 7.61
N ALA A 60 14.91 -2.39 6.30
CA ALA A 60 16.19 -2.57 5.61
C ALA A 60 17.28 -1.61 6.14
N VAL A 61 16.94 -0.33 6.30
CA VAL A 61 17.86 0.67 6.86
C VAL A 61 18.24 0.34 8.30
N SER A 62 17.29 -0.10 9.11
CA SER A 62 17.55 -0.49 10.51
C SER A 62 18.56 -1.63 10.58
N ILE A 63 18.40 -2.67 9.75
CA ILE A 63 19.36 -3.78 9.66
C ILE A 63 20.72 -3.28 9.20
N ALA A 64 20.78 -2.43 8.17
CA ALA A 64 22.02 -1.86 7.66
C ALA A 64 22.73 -0.99 8.73
N MET A 65 21.99 -0.18 9.48
CA MET A 65 22.54 0.62 10.56
C MET A 65 23.09 -0.25 11.72
N PHE A 66 22.37 -1.31 12.05
CA PHE A 66 22.80 -2.23 13.12
C PHE A 66 24.11 -2.94 12.75
N THR A 67 24.22 -3.40 11.51
CA THR A 67 25.41 -4.13 11.03
C THR A 67 26.62 -3.20 10.79
N HIS A 68 26.41 -1.97 10.30
CA HIS A 68 27.50 -1.01 10.04
C HIS A 68 27.87 -0.19 11.29
N GLY A 69 26.91 0.19 12.11
CA GLY A 69 27.12 1.00 13.33
C GLY A 69 28.03 0.33 14.35
N SER A 70 28.11 -0.98 14.32
CA SER A 70 28.99 -1.76 15.20
C SER A 70 30.49 -1.70 14.82
N ARG A 71 30.81 -1.26 13.58
CA ARG A 71 32.18 -1.35 13.04
C ARG A 71 33.01 -0.08 13.03
N LYS A 72 32.42 1.14 13.01
CA LYS A 72 33.18 2.42 13.00
C LYS A 72 32.42 3.57 13.61
N LYS A 73 32.86 4.06 14.77
CA LYS A 73 32.30 5.26 15.46
C LYS A 73 32.48 6.58 14.70
N SER A 74 33.31 6.65 13.66
CA SER A 74 33.70 7.92 13.01
C SER A 74 32.69 8.45 11.97
N SER A 75 31.72 7.65 11.55
CA SER A 75 30.81 8.03 10.45
C SER A 75 29.35 8.29 10.89
N TRP A 76 29.12 8.44 12.18
CA TRP A 76 27.75 8.60 12.73
C TRP A 76 26.97 9.80 12.17
N LYS A 77 27.66 10.89 11.84
CA LYS A 77 27.00 12.09 11.26
C LYS A 77 26.35 11.82 9.89
N TYR A 78 26.97 10.97 9.07
CA TYR A 78 26.44 10.62 7.74
C TYR A 78 25.42 9.48 7.80
N LEU A 79 25.48 8.66 8.86
CA LEU A 79 24.56 7.53 9.03
C LEU A 79 23.11 7.99 9.19
N TRP A 80 22.87 9.17 9.79
CA TRP A 80 21.53 9.72 9.98
C TRP A 80 20.88 10.26 8.69
N MET A 81 21.67 10.60 7.69
CA MET A 81 21.13 11.01 6.38
C MET A 81 20.55 9.84 5.58
N THR A 82 21.08 8.64 5.79
CA THR A 82 20.68 7.44 5.05
C THR A 82 19.18 7.13 5.19
N PRO A 83 18.58 7.04 6.40
CA PRO A 83 17.15 6.76 6.54
C PRO A 83 16.27 7.84 5.89
N ILE A 84 16.70 9.10 5.91
CA ILE A 84 15.94 10.21 5.30
C ILE A 84 15.89 10.04 3.78
N ILE A 85 17.05 9.77 3.15
CA ILE A 85 17.12 9.54 1.70
C ILE A 85 16.28 8.34 1.31
N TYR A 86 16.39 7.22 2.06
CA TYR A 86 15.58 6.01 1.80
C TYR A 86 14.09 6.26 1.94
N LEU A 87 13.66 7.06 2.92
CA LEU A 87 12.24 7.43 3.08
C LEU A 87 11.73 8.30 1.93
N VAL A 88 12.53 9.23 1.43
CA VAL A 88 12.16 10.06 0.28
C VAL A 88 12.00 9.19 -0.97
N VAL A 89 12.96 8.32 -1.25
CA VAL A 89 12.90 7.39 -2.39
C VAL A 89 11.70 6.46 -2.25
N ALA A 90 11.53 5.82 -1.09
CA ALA A 90 10.39 4.96 -0.80
C ALA A 90 9.04 5.67 -0.98
N GLY A 91 8.96 6.93 -0.56
CA GLY A 91 7.76 7.75 -0.73
C GLY A 91 7.42 8.00 -2.19
N LEU A 92 8.42 8.34 -3.03
CA LEU A 92 8.22 8.55 -4.46
C LEU A 92 7.81 7.25 -5.18
N GLU A 93 8.48 6.15 -4.90
CA GLU A 93 8.16 4.83 -5.46
C GLU A 93 6.75 4.38 -5.05
N ALA A 94 6.39 4.55 -3.77
CA ALA A 94 5.07 4.21 -3.25
C ALA A 94 3.96 5.07 -3.86
N LEU A 95 4.20 6.37 -4.06
CA LEU A 95 3.23 7.26 -4.70
C LEU A 95 2.97 6.85 -6.16
N LEU A 96 4.02 6.56 -6.92
CA LEU A 96 3.90 6.13 -8.31
C LEU A 96 3.20 4.76 -8.41
N SER A 97 3.72 3.76 -7.70
CA SER A 97 3.19 2.40 -7.69
C SER A 97 1.76 2.35 -7.16
N GLY A 98 1.49 2.99 -6.02
CA GLY A 98 0.17 3.05 -5.39
C GLY A 98 -0.86 3.80 -6.23
N THR A 99 -0.45 4.87 -6.94
CA THR A 99 -1.34 5.63 -7.82
C THR A 99 -1.75 4.79 -9.03
N ILE A 100 -0.79 4.17 -9.72
CA ILE A 100 -1.08 3.31 -10.88
C ILE A 100 -1.99 2.16 -10.48
N THR A 101 -1.62 1.44 -9.43
CA THR A 101 -2.38 0.29 -8.94
C THR A 101 -3.77 0.71 -8.45
N GLY A 102 -3.87 1.80 -7.70
CA GLY A 102 -5.14 2.28 -7.14
C GLY A 102 -6.12 2.74 -8.21
N VAL A 103 -5.65 3.45 -9.24
CA VAL A 103 -6.48 3.85 -10.39
C VAL A 103 -6.92 2.64 -11.19
N MET A 104 -6.02 1.69 -11.47
CA MET A 104 -6.36 0.46 -12.20
C MET A 104 -7.41 -0.37 -11.44
N LEU A 105 -7.22 -0.57 -10.15
CA LEU A 105 -8.19 -1.28 -9.31
C LEU A 105 -9.55 -0.60 -9.30
N GLY A 106 -9.55 0.71 -9.07
CA GLY A 106 -10.79 1.49 -9.07
C GLY A 106 -11.53 1.40 -10.41
N ALA A 107 -10.81 1.49 -11.53
CA ALA A 107 -11.39 1.37 -12.87
C ALA A 107 -11.95 -0.03 -13.13
N VAL A 108 -11.24 -1.09 -12.78
CA VAL A 108 -11.70 -2.49 -12.97
C VAL A 108 -12.94 -2.78 -12.14
N TYR A 109 -12.94 -2.40 -10.86
CA TYR A 109 -14.09 -2.63 -9.99
C TYR A 109 -15.31 -1.81 -10.42
N GLN A 110 -15.11 -0.57 -10.84
CA GLN A 110 -16.20 0.25 -11.35
C GLN A 110 -16.75 -0.28 -12.68
N ALA A 111 -15.91 -0.72 -13.61
CA ALA A 111 -16.32 -1.30 -14.87
C ALA A 111 -17.09 -2.63 -14.70
N GLY A 112 -16.69 -3.43 -13.71
CA GLY A 112 -17.34 -4.69 -13.35
C GLY A 112 -18.59 -4.55 -12.49
N TYR A 113 -18.91 -3.35 -12.03
CA TYR A 113 -19.98 -3.10 -11.06
C TYR A 113 -19.83 -3.89 -9.74
N TYR A 114 -18.60 -4.08 -9.29
CA TYR A 114 -18.29 -4.77 -8.05
C TYR A 114 -18.01 -3.80 -6.89
N GLU A 115 -18.45 -4.19 -5.71
CA GLU A 115 -18.10 -3.54 -4.46
C GLU A 115 -16.71 -4.00 -4.00
N MET A 116 -15.84 -3.08 -3.57
CA MET A 116 -14.50 -3.40 -3.12
C MET A 116 -14.42 -3.41 -1.59
N ASN A 117 -13.95 -4.51 -1.02
CA ASN A 117 -13.65 -4.58 0.41
C ASN A 117 -12.37 -3.80 0.73
N THR A 118 -12.32 -3.18 1.92
CA THR A 118 -11.15 -2.41 2.41
C THR A 118 -9.88 -3.23 2.59
N TRP A 119 -9.95 -4.56 2.66
CA TRP A 119 -8.79 -5.46 2.66
C TRP A 119 -8.04 -5.50 1.32
N ILE A 120 -8.74 -5.28 0.21
CA ILE A 120 -8.15 -5.38 -1.12
C ILE A 120 -7.05 -4.34 -1.34
N PRO A 121 -7.26 -3.03 -1.06
CA PRO A 121 -6.19 -2.04 -1.10
C PRO A 121 -4.99 -2.38 -0.20
N CYS A 122 -5.23 -2.92 0.99
CA CYS A 122 -4.17 -3.36 1.89
C CYS A 122 -3.31 -4.46 1.26
N THR A 123 -3.95 -5.50 0.73
CA THR A 123 -3.26 -6.62 0.05
C THR A 123 -2.44 -6.13 -1.14
N TRP A 124 -2.99 -5.22 -1.95
CA TRP A 124 -2.26 -4.63 -3.08
C TRP A 124 -1.09 -3.75 -2.65
N GLY A 125 -1.16 -3.09 -1.49
CA GLY A 125 -0.02 -2.41 -0.90
C GLY A 125 1.16 -3.37 -0.64
N PHE A 126 0.89 -4.55 -0.09
CA PHE A 126 1.90 -5.61 0.09
C PHE A 126 2.40 -6.16 -1.26
N ILE A 127 1.53 -6.40 -2.22
CA ILE A 127 1.92 -6.88 -3.55
C ILE A 127 2.88 -5.89 -4.23
N ASN A 128 2.60 -4.59 -4.15
CA ASN A 128 3.45 -3.55 -4.72
C ASN A 128 4.87 -3.59 -4.15
N VAL A 129 5.03 -3.67 -2.83
CA VAL A 129 6.36 -3.74 -2.22
C VAL A 129 7.07 -5.05 -2.51
N LEU A 130 6.36 -6.18 -2.56
CA LEU A 130 6.96 -7.47 -2.94
C LEU A 130 7.43 -7.46 -4.39
N THR A 131 6.68 -6.86 -5.29
CA THR A 131 7.07 -6.69 -6.70
C THR A 131 8.37 -5.87 -6.81
N LEU A 132 8.50 -4.79 -6.04
CA LEU A 132 9.74 -4.01 -5.98
C LEU A 132 10.93 -4.87 -5.51
N ILE A 133 10.75 -5.62 -4.43
CA ILE A 133 11.80 -6.48 -3.87
C ILE A 133 12.25 -7.52 -4.91
N ILE A 134 11.31 -8.22 -5.54
CA ILE A 134 11.61 -9.24 -6.55
C ILE A 134 12.33 -8.62 -7.76
N SER A 135 11.86 -7.47 -8.23
CA SER A 135 12.50 -6.73 -9.34
C SER A 135 13.93 -6.32 -9.00
N SER A 136 14.19 -5.94 -7.75
CA SER A 136 15.52 -5.58 -7.27
C SER A 136 16.50 -6.77 -7.32
N PHE A 137 16.05 -7.96 -6.97
CA PHE A 137 16.88 -9.18 -7.09
C PHE A 137 17.14 -9.58 -8.53
N SER A 138 16.17 -9.43 -9.42
CA SER A 138 16.32 -9.73 -10.86
C SER A 138 17.43 -8.88 -11.51
N ILE A 139 17.52 -7.60 -11.17
CA ILE A 139 18.56 -6.70 -11.70
C ILE A 139 19.97 -7.09 -11.24
N GLN A 140 20.12 -7.59 -10.02
CA GLN A 140 21.42 -8.01 -9.47
C GLN A 140 21.84 -9.41 -9.91
N GLY A 141 20.90 -10.25 -10.28
CA GLY A 141 21.15 -11.66 -10.61
C GLY A 141 21.63 -11.92 -12.04
N GLY A 142 21.68 -10.92 -12.92
CA GLY A 142 22.22 -11.06 -14.28
C GLY A 142 21.51 -12.10 -15.15
N LEU A 143 20.16 -12.18 -15.07
CA LEU A 143 19.33 -12.97 -15.98
C LEU A 143 18.96 -12.17 -17.20
#